data_78ec37183791c3e055812f66a35939ed
#
_entry.id   78ec37183791c3e055812f66a35939ed
#
_cell.length_a   1.000
_cell.length_b   1.000
_cell.length_c   1.000
_cell.angle_alpha   90.00
_cell.angle_beta   90.00
_cell.angle_gamma   90.00
#
_symmetry.space_group_name_H-M   'P 1'
#
loop_
_entity.id
_entity.type
_entity.pdbx_description
1 polymer ?
#
loop_
_entity_poly.entity_id
_entity_poly.type
_entity_poly.pdbx_seq_one_letter_code
_entity_poly.pdbx_strand_id
1 'polypeptide(L)'
;MREPVAGFGWSERYDLRLVEGDLPATWNGVEAPDSVSRVWMRDLPPRPIDFLALAAMSDLFYPRVWRRRAHRTPAGTVSITVYFHADQQVLDATGSGPLLGEARGQEFRHGFFDQRAQLWNAAGTVLTTTHQLVYYRE
;
A
#
# COMPACT_ATOMS: atom_id res chain seq x y z
N MET A 1 4.66 18.78 -1.02
CA MET A 1 4.53 17.41 -0.51
C MET A 1 3.34 17.37 0.43
N ARG A 2 2.46 16.38 0.26
CA ARG A 2 1.25 16.28 1.09
C ARG A 2 1.57 15.90 2.53
N GLU A 3 0.65 16.22 3.44
CA GLU A 3 0.77 15.84 4.84
C GLU A 3 0.82 14.32 5.01
N PRO A 4 1.52 13.82 6.04
CA PRO A 4 1.56 12.39 6.32
C PRO A 4 0.18 11.82 6.65
N VAL A 5 -0.02 10.56 6.27
CA VAL A 5 -1.23 9.82 6.65
C VAL A 5 -1.19 9.51 8.14
N ALA A 6 -2.25 9.84 8.85
CA ALA A 6 -2.36 9.62 10.30
C ALA A 6 -3.58 8.75 10.63
N GLY A 7 -3.63 8.25 11.87
CA GLY A 7 -4.80 7.58 12.42
C GLY A 7 -4.73 6.05 12.48
N PHE A 8 -3.60 5.44 12.10
CA PHE A 8 -3.39 3.99 12.24
C PHE A 8 -2.14 3.76 13.10
N GLY A 9 -2.19 2.84 14.06
CA GLY A 9 -1.07 2.59 14.96
C GLY A 9 0.25 2.23 14.25
N TRP A 10 0.18 1.44 13.18
CA TRP A 10 1.34 1.09 12.39
C TRP A 10 1.86 2.26 11.53
N SER A 11 1.01 3.22 11.19
CA SER A 11 1.41 4.36 10.36
C SER A 11 2.39 5.30 11.06
N GLU A 12 2.49 5.24 12.38
CA GLU A 12 3.45 6.04 13.15
C GLU A 12 4.90 5.61 12.93
N ARG A 13 5.11 4.41 12.39
CA ARG A 13 6.45 3.87 12.12
C ARG A 13 6.93 4.17 10.69
N TYR A 14 6.08 4.81 9.89
CA TYR A 14 6.37 5.12 8.50
C TYR A 14 5.95 6.54 8.18
N ASP A 15 6.71 7.16 7.28
CA ASP A 15 6.31 8.42 6.65
C ASP A 15 5.55 8.05 5.37
N LEU A 16 4.24 8.22 5.38
CA LEU A 16 3.34 7.89 4.28
C LEU A 16 2.70 9.17 3.74
N ARG A 17 2.90 9.46 2.46
CA ARG A 17 2.36 10.66 1.81
C ARG A 17 1.61 10.29 0.55
N LEU A 18 0.30 10.41 0.59
CA LEU A 18 -0.57 10.08 -0.54
C LEU A 18 -0.33 11.02 -1.71
N VAL A 19 -0.17 10.44 -2.89
CA VAL A 19 -0.09 11.15 -4.17
C VAL A 19 -1.48 11.24 -4.78
N GLU A 20 -2.20 10.12 -4.79
CA GLU A 20 -3.59 10.03 -5.24
C GLU A 20 -4.30 8.88 -4.54
N GLY A 21 -5.63 8.87 -4.64
CA GLY A 21 -6.43 7.78 -4.10
C GLY A 21 -6.57 7.82 -2.59
N ASP A 22 -6.84 8.99 -2.02
CA ASP A 22 -7.15 9.16 -0.61
C ASP A 22 -8.35 8.33 -0.18
N LEU A 23 -8.45 8.08 1.12
CA LEU A 23 -9.67 7.56 1.72
C LEU A 23 -10.84 8.52 1.41
N PRO A 24 -12.07 8.00 1.33
CA PRO A 24 -13.23 8.85 1.07
C PRO A 24 -13.35 9.96 2.11
N ALA A 25 -13.66 11.17 1.67
CA ALA A 25 -13.94 12.28 2.56
C ALA A 25 -15.22 12.02 3.37
N THR A 26 -16.14 11.26 2.80
CA THR A 26 -17.41 10.88 3.42
C THR A 26 -17.63 9.37 3.25
N TRP A 27 -17.91 8.69 4.35
CA TRP A 27 -18.16 7.24 4.37
C TRP A 27 -19.66 6.97 4.09
N ASN A 28 -20.10 7.30 2.88
CA ASN A 28 -21.51 7.28 2.49
C ASN A 28 -21.91 6.11 1.59
N GLY A 29 -21.00 5.16 1.34
CA GLY A 29 -21.29 3.99 0.51
C GLY A 29 -21.30 4.28 -0.99
N VAL A 30 -20.99 5.47 -1.44
CA VAL A 30 -20.92 5.81 -2.86
C VAL A 30 -19.67 5.18 -3.47
N GLU A 31 -19.85 4.31 -4.45
CA GLU A 31 -18.73 3.64 -5.10
C GLU A 31 -17.84 4.62 -5.87
N ALA A 32 -16.53 4.48 -5.67
CA ALA A 32 -15.55 5.18 -6.49
C ALA A 32 -15.38 4.46 -7.83
N PRO A 33 -14.93 5.16 -8.89
CA PRO A 33 -14.73 4.53 -10.20
C PRO A 33 -13.57 3.53 -10.23
N ASP A 34 -12.65 3.65 -9.28
CA ASP A 34 -11.51 2.74 -9.14
C ASP A 34 -11.10 2.58 -7.68
N SER A 35 -10.12 1.74 -7.43
CA SER A 35 -9.56 1.50 -6.10
C SER A 35 -8.07 1.86 -6.02
N VAL A 36 -7.56 2.60 -7.00
CA VAL A 36 -6.13 2.90 -7.07
C VAL A 36 -5.72 3.91 -6.01
N SER A 37 -4.63 3.61 -5.31
CA SER A 37 -3.92 4.56 -4.45
C SER A 37 -2.44 4.56 -4.79
N ARG A 38 -1.82 5.74 -4.77
CA ARG A 38 -0.37 5.90 -4.89
C ARG A 38 0.14 6.67 -3.68
N VAL A 39 1.21 6.18 -3.10
CA VAL A 39 1.75 6.73 -1.85
C VAL A 39 3.27 6.69 -1.87
N TRP A 40 3.90 7.81 -1.46
CA TRP A 40 5.31 7.81 -1.11
C TRP A 40 5.45 7.27 0.31
N MET A 41 6.41 6.38 0.52
CA MET A 41 6.61 5.74 1.81
C MET A 41 8.09 5.55 2.14
N ARG A 42 8.42 5.62 3.43
CA ARG A 42 9.73 5.26 3.96
C ARG A 42 9.63 5.00 5.45
N ASP A 43 10.62 4.30 5.99
CA ASP A 43 10.72 4.09 7.43
C ASP A 43 10.83 5.42 8.20
N LEU A 44 10.28 5.47 9.39
CA LEU A 44 10.38 6.60 10.29
C LEU A 44 10.94 6.11 11.63
N PRO A 45 12.17 6.51 12.04
CA PRO A 45 13.11 7.37 11.29
C PRO A 45 13.65 6.70 10.02
N PRO A 46 14.13 7.50 9.04
CA PRO A 46 14.68 6.94 7.81
C PRO A 46 15.86 6.01 8.10
N ARG A 47 15.90 4.89 7.38
CA ARG A 47 17.00 3.92 7.44
C ARG A 47 17.19 3.25 6.08
N PRO A 48 18.36 2.68 5.80
CA PRO A 48 18.58 1.95 4.55
C PRO A 48 17.58 0.80 4.41
N ILE A 49 17.01 0.65 3.21
CA ILE A 49 16.06 -0.41 2.91
C ILE A 49 16.76 -1.78 2.91
N ASP A 50 16.10 -2.76 3.50
CA ASP A 50 16.51 -4.16 3.43
C ASP A 50 15.30 -5.02 3.01
N PHE A 51 15.53 -6.32 2.82
CA PHE A 51 14.44 -7.21 2.38
C PHE A 51 13.30 -7.31 3.39
N LEU A 52 13.59 -7.28 4.68
CA LEU A 52 12.55 -7.33 5.71
C LEU A 52 11.69 -6.08 5.71
N ALA A 53 12.33 -4.91 5.64
CA ALA A 53 11.61 -3.63 5.54
C ALA A 53 10.79 -3.57 4.26
N LEU A 54 11.35 -4.05 3.15
CA LEU A 54 10.67 -4.06 1.86
C LEU A 54 9.41 -4.95 1.90
N ALA A 55 9.50 -6.12 2.53
CA ALA A 55 8.35 -7.01 2.72
C ALA A 55 7.25 -6.31 3.54
N ALA A 56 7.62 -5.67 4.64
CA ALA A 56 6.67 -4.94 5.48
C ALA A 56 6.03 -3.78 4.73
N MET A 57 6.80 -3.00 3.99
CA MET A 57 6.32 -1.85 3.22
C MET A 57 5.43 -2.27 2.05
N SER A 58 5.55 -3.50 1.57
CA SER A 58 4.71 -4.02 0.50
C SER A 58 3.24 -4.23 0.92
N ASP A 59 2.94 -4.12 2.22
CA ASP A 59 1.59 -4.28 2.78
C ASP A 59 1.14 -3.02 3.55
N LEU A 60 1.64 -1.85 3.19
CA LEU A 60 1.30 -0.59 3.85
C LEU A 60 0.13 0.16 3.18
N PHE A 61 -0.80 -0.58 2.61
CA PHE A 61 -1.97 0.01 1.96
C PHE A 61 -3.21 -0.30 2.79
N TYR A 62 -4.08 0.71 2.98
CA TYR A 62 -5.38 0.43 3.57
C TYR A 62 -6.21 -0.46 2.65
N PRO A 63 -7.20 -1.21 3.18
CA PRO A 63 -8.00 -2.12 2.36
C PRO A 63 -8.66 -1.42 1.18
N ARG A 64 -8.51 -1.98 0.00
CA ARG A 64 -9.05 -1.38 -1.24
C ARG A 64 -10.56 -1.19 -1.20
N VAL A 65 -11.28 -2.03 -0.47
CA VAL A 65 -12.72 -1.92 -0.31
C VAL A 65 -13.14 -0.60 0.35
N TRP A 66 -12.32 -0.07 1.24
CA TRP A 66 -12.62 1.20 1.90
C TRP A 66 -12.71 2.35 0.89
N ARG A 67 -11.80 2.37 -0.08
CA ARG A 67 -11.83 3.36 -1.14
C ARG A 67 -12.93 3.07 -2.16
N ARG A 68 -13.04 1.82 -2.61
CA ARG A 68 -13.96 1.43 -3.68
C ARG A 68 -15.43 1.57 -3.28
N ARG A 69 -15.77 1.19 -2.06
CA ARG A 69 -17.15 1.16 -1.55
C ARG A 69 -17.48 2.31 -0.60
N ALA A 70 -16.52 3.12 -0.19
CA ALA A 70 -16.67 4.18 0.80
C ALA A 70 -17.31 3.69 2.11
N HIS A 71 -16.95 2.47 2.52
CA HIS A 71 -17.29 1.87 3.80
C HIS A 71 -16.04 1.39 4.50
N ARG A 72 -15.89 1.73 5.77
CA ARG A 72 -14.77 1.28 6.61
C ARG A 72 -15.11 -0.08 7.23
N THR A 73 -15.34 -1.08 6.39
CA THR A 73 -15.69 -2.42 6.82
C THR A 73 -14.48 -3.14 7.41
N PRO A 74 -14.69 -4.06 8.39
CA PRO A 74 -13.62 -4.93 8.82
C PRO A 74 -13.08 -5.76 7.65
N ALA A 75 -11.75 -5.84 7.55
CA ALA A 75 -11.08 -6.58 6.49
C ALA A 75 -9.86 -7.30 7.06
N GLY A 76 -9.56 -8.46 6.52
CA GLY A 76 -8.40 -9.26 6.91
C GLY A 76 -7.78 -10.00 5.74
N THR A 77 -6.46 -10.05 5.70
CA THR A 77 -5.74 -10.77 4.66
C THR A 77 -5.91 -12.27 4.81
N VAL A 78 -6.34 -12.92 3.73
CA VAL A 78 -6.39 -14.39 3.63
C VAL A 78 -5.03 -14.92 3.20
N SER A 79 -4.45 -14.31 2.16
CA SER A 79 -3.13 -14.68 1.66
C SER A 79 -2.47 -13.49 1.00
N ILE A 80 -1.15 -13.43 1.08
CA ILE A 80 -0.34 -12.44 0.38
C ILE A 80 0.93 -13.10 -0.15
N THR A 81 1.28 -12.80 -1.39
CA THR A 81 2.54 -13.19 -1.99
C THR A 81 3.32 -11.94 -2.35
N VAL A 82 4.57 -11.87 -1.90
CA VAL A 82 5.49 -10.78 -2.23
C VAL A 82 6.59 -11.35 -3.13
N TYR A 83 6.72 -10.77 -4.31
CA TYR A 83 7.78 -11.11 -5.25
C TYR A 83 8.86 -10.04 -5.18
N PHE A 84 10.07 -10.41 -4.81
CA PHE A 84 11.21 -9.50 -4.76
C PHE A 84 11.89 -9.48 -6.13
N HIS A 85 11.89 -8.31 -6.77
CA HIS A 85 12.59 -8.09 -8.04
C HIS A 85 13.93 -7.42 -7.85
N ALA A 86 14.15 -6.80 -6.67
CA ALA A 86 15.40 -6.16 -6.33
C ALA A 86 16.42 -7.16 -5.81
N ASP A 87 17.68 -6.99 -6.19
CA ASP A 87 18.81 -7.65 -5.56
C ASP A 87 19.47 -6.70 -4.54
N GLN A 88 20.50 -7.16 -3.84
CA GLN A 88 21.19 -6.36 -2.84
C GLN A 88 21.79 -5.09 -3.43
N GLN A 89 22.29 -5.14 -4.65
CA GLN A 89 22.87 -3.97 -5.33
C GLN A 89 21.81 -2.88 -5.53
N VAL A 90 20.61 -3.24 -5.93
CA VAL A 90 19.50 -2.29 -6.10
C VAL A 90 19.08 -1.71 -4.76
N LEU A 91 19.03 -2.53 -3.70
CA LEU A 91 18.71 -2.04 -2.36
C LEU A 91 19.76 -1.06 -1.85
N ASP A 92 21.04 -1.36 -2.05
CA ASP A 92 22.13 -0.47 -1.67
C ASP A 92 22.03 0.88 -2.41
N ALA A 93 21.71 0.85 -3.70
CA ALA A 93 21.54 2.07 -4.48
C ALA A 93 20.29 2.87 -4.06
N THR A 94 19.25 2.19 -3.59
CA THR A 94 18.03 2.84 -3.08
C THR A 94 18.32 3.54 -1.74
N GLY A 95 19.12 2.94 -0.87
CA GLY A 95 19.49 3.49 0.42
C GLY A 95 18.29 3.76 1.31
N SER A 96 18.23 4.94 1.91
CA SER A 96 17.13 5.40 2.77
C SER A 96 16.14 6.32 2.05
N GLY A 97 16.19 6.37 0.73
CA GLY A 97 15.28 7.18 -0.07
C GLY A 97 13.83 6.67 0.00
N PRO A 98 12.87 7.53 -0.36
CA PRO A 98 11.47 7.13 -0.35
C PRO A 98 11.15 6.14 -1.46
N LEU A 99 10.16 5.29 -1.21
CA LEU A 99 9.60 4.36 -2.20
C LEU A 99 8.23 4.86 -2.65
N LEU A 100 7.93 4.68 -3.92
CA LEU A 100 6.57 4.91 -4.43
C LEU A 100 5.84 3.58 -4.45
N GLY A 101 4.68 3.54 -3.80
CA GLY A 101 3.79 2.40 -3.82
C GLY A 101 2.52 2.68 -4.59
N GLU A 102 2.03 1.69 -5.31
CA GLU A 102 0.71 1.73 -5.94
C GLU A 102 -0.03 0.45 -5.57
N ALA A 103 -1.29 0.60 -5.16
CA ALA A 103 -2.17 -0.54 -4.89
C ALA A 103 -3.50 -0.37 -5.62
N ARG A 104 -4.05 -1.50 -6.07
CA ARG A 104 -5.37 -1.57 -6.70
C ARG A 104 -6.03 -2.90 -6.42
N GLY A 105 -7.37 -2.90 -6.30
CA GLY A 105 -8.22 -4.07 -6.34
C GLY A 105 -9.06 -4.05 -7.60
N GLN A 106 -9.42 -5.22 -8.09
CA GLN A 106 -10.17 -5.38 -9.33
C GLN A 106 -11.57 -5.91 -9.09
N GLU A 107 -11.73 -6.90 -8.24
CA GLU A 107 -13.00 -7.58 -7.99
C GLU A 107 -13.38 -7.52 -6.51
N PHE A 108 -14.58 -7.05 -6.22
CA PHE A 108 -15.11 -6.91 -4.86
C PHE A 108 -16.46 -7.63 -4.81
N ARG A 109 -16.45 -8.89 -4.41
CA ARG A 109 -17.63 -9.73 -4.49
C ARG A 109 -17.57 -10.88 -3.49
N HIS A 110 -18.72 -11.24 -2.94
CA HIS A 110 -18.88 -12.38 -2.03
C HIS A 110 -17.97 -12.31 -0.79
N GLY A 111 -17.73 -11.10 -0.29
CA GLY A 111 -16.90 -10.91 0.91
C GLY A 111 -15.42 -11.01 0.66
N PHE A 112 -14.95 -10.97 -0.58
CA PHE A 112 -13.53 -11.02 -0.93
C PHE A 112 -13.19 -9.95 -1.95
N PHE A 113 -11.95 -9.46 -1.87
CA PHE A 113 -11.35 -8.66 -2.94
C PHE A 113 -9.89 -9.04 -3.14
N ASP A 114 -9.41 -8.85 -4.37
CA ASP A 114 -8.01 -8.94 -4.70
C ASP A 114 -7.32 -7.62 -4.41
N GLN A 115 -6.04 -7.67 -4.07
CA GLN A 115 -5.22 -6.49 -3.97
C GLN A 115 -3.87 -6.75 -4.61
N ARG A 116 -3.50 -5.91 -5.57
CA ARG A 116 -2.18 -5.93 -6.19
C ARG A 116 -1.47 -4.66 -5.84
N ALA A 117 -0.18 -4.76 -5.58
CA ALA A 117 0.64 -3.61 -5.27
C ALA A 117 2.02 -3.73 -5.93
N GLN A 118 2.64 -2.59 -6.14
CA GLN A 118 3.99 -2.47 -6.66
C GLN A 118 4.72 -1.41 -5.86
N LEU A 119 6.00 -1.64 -5.62
CA LEU A 119 6.89 -0.65 -5.01
C LEU A 119 8.04 -0.35 -5.96
N TRP A 120 8.33 0.95 -6.12
CA TRP A 120 9.46 1.45 -6.89
C TRP A 120 10.35 2.31 -6.00
N ASN A 121 11.65 2.33 -6.29
CA ASN A 121 12.51 3.37 -5.73
C ASN A 121 12.33 4.71 -6.48
N ALA A 122 12.97 5.77 -6.00
CA ALA A 122 12.84 7.09 -6.61
C ALA A 122 13.43 7.15 -8.04
N ALA A 123 14.31 6.22 -8.40
CA ALA A 123 14.85 6.10 -9.76
C ALA A 123 13.90 5.40 -10.74
N GLY A 124 12.77 4.86 -10.24
CA GLY A 124 11.79 4.16 -11.07
C GLY A 124 12.04 2.67 -11.25
N THR A 125 12.95 2.09 -10.47
CA THR A 125 13.20 0.65 -10.49
C THR A 125 12.17 -0.07 -9.65
N VAL A 126 11.50 -1.08 -10.21
CA VAL A 126 10.55 -1.92 -9.47
C VAL A 126 11.30 -2.78 -8.46
N LEU A 127 10.90 -2.69 -7.21
CA LEU A 127 11.50 -3.45 -6.11
C LEU A 127 10.68 -4.69 -5.75
N THR A 128 9.37 -4.55 -5.64
CA THR A 128 8.45 -5.67 -5.36
C THR A 128 7.17 -5.55 -6.16
N THR A 129 6.55 -6.70 -6.38
CA THR A 129 5.14 -6.79 -6.76
C THR A 129 4.45 -7.73 -5.77
N THR A 130 3.18 -7.46 -5.47
CA THR A 130 2.41 -8.30 -4.55
C THR A 130 1.08 -8.71 -5.15
N HIS A 131 0.58 -9.84 -4.68
CA HIS A 131 -0.76 -10.28 -4.95
C HIS A 131 -1.38 -10.76 -3.64
N GLN A 132 -2.57 -10.26 -3.32
CA GLN A 132 -3.21 -10.51 -2.04
C GLN A 132 -4.69 -10.83 -2.24
N LEU A 133 -5.21 -11.78 -1.44
CA LEU A 133 -6.64 -12.00 -1.30
C LEU A 133 -7.05 -11.53 0.09
N VAL A 134 -8.08 -10.70 0.15
CA VAL A 134 -8.56 -10.09 1.38
C VAL A 134 -10.04 -10.40 1.58
N TYR A 135 -10.38 -10.81 2.79
CA TYR A 135 -11.75 -10.97 3.24
C TYR A 135 -12.28 -9.65 3.80
N TYR A 136 -13.52 -9.31 3.52
CA TYR A 136 -14.19 -8.18 4.14
C TYR A 136 -15.61 -8.53 4.52
N ARG A 137 -16.11 -7.87 5.56
CA ARG A 137 -17.50 -8.05 6.02
C ARG A 137 -18.37 -6.99 5.35
N GLU A 138 -19.40 -7.47 4.66
CA GLU A 138 -20.43 -6.59 4.09
C GLU A 138 -21.50 -6.22 5.11
#